data_55025c2bdedce0df06797e1e4f4d6564
#
_entry.id   55025c2bdedce0df06797e1e4f4d6564
#
_cell.length_a   1.000
_cell.length_b   1.000
_cell.length_c   1.000
_cell.angle_alpha   90.00
_cell.angle_beta   90.00
_cell.angle_gamma   90.00
#
_symmetry.space_group_name_H-M   'P 1'
#
loop_
_entity.id
_entity.type
_entity.pdbx_description
1 polymer ?
#
loop_
_entity_poly.entity_id
_entity_poly.type
_entity_poly.pdbx_seq_one_letter_code
_entity_poly.pdbx_strand_id
1 'polypeptide(L)'
;MAAERDAEFFLRVLRTLNEAQARWYVAREAFAVGRGGLKAMHVLTGMARPTILRGMHELQAGTALGASGRVRQPGGGRKRLEVADPMLVRALETIMDETTAGDPMSLLHWTSKSTERIAEELTRRGHPISADTVGRRLRELDYSLQANLKTKEGSAPPGRDEQFRYINAQVKRFLKRGEPILSIDAKKKERVGAFKNAGRTWRLKGQPYHVNIYDYPSLSAGTAIPYGMSHDTAEFAVESLRRWWRLFGRRRYLRAKALLLCADGGGSNGSRNRAWKYHLQHLADHLGVSITVCHYPPGTSKWNKIEHRMFSFITLNWRGQPLVSYETVVNLISATRTRAGLRVKAILDPRTYEAGTKISDEEMKAIRLERHARYPDWNYTIKPAATKSKS
;
A
#
# COMPACT_ATOMS: atom_id res chain seq x y z
N MET A 1 39.44 48.72 27.66
CA MET A 1 37.95 48.75 27.52
C MET A 1 37.49 48.70 26.05
N ALA A 2 37.86 49.64 25.14
CA ALA A 2 37.44 49.55 23.73
C ALA A 2 38.13 48.40 23.00
N ALA A 3 39.43 48.22 23.09
CA ALA A 3 40.15 47.10 22.47
C ALA A 3 39.73 45.70 22.97
N GLU A 4 39.30 45.58 24.20
CA GLU A 4 38.78 44.31 24.74
C GLU A 4 37.37 43.98 24.21
N ARG A 5 36.50 44.96 24.05
CA ARG A 5 35.21 44.81 23.43
C ARG A 5 35.31 44.41 21.96
N ASP A 6 36.26 44.98 21.23
CA ASP A 6 36.53 44.64 19.83
C ASP A 6 37.03 43.20 19.69
N ALA A 7 37.91 42.76 20.60
CA ALA A 7 38.39 41.37 20.64
C ALA A 7 37.28 40.37 20.99
N GLU A 8 36.41 40.71 21.94
CA GLU A 8 35.25 39.86 22.30
C GLU A 8 34.28 39.75 21.14
N PHE A 9 33.95 40.86 20.48
CA PHE A 9 33.08 40.87 19.30
C PHE A 9 33.70 40.04 18.17
N PHE A 10 34.98 40.19 17.90
CA PHE A 10 35.70 39.40 16.91
C PHE A 10 35.61 37.90 17.18
N LEU A 11 35.87 37.47 18.41
CA LEU A 11 35.76 36.06 18.80
C LEU A 11 34.33 35.52 18.73
N ARG A 12 33.37 36.37 19.02
CA ARG A 12 31.93 36.00 18.90
C ARG A 12 31.57 35.73 17.44
N VAL A 13 31.97 36.57 16.51
CA VAL A 13 31.78 36.37 15.06
C VAL A 13 32.53 35.13 14.60
N LEU A 14 33.77 34.94 15.02
CA LEU A 14 34.61 33.81 14.64
C LEU A 14 33.94 32.45 14.93
N ARG A 15 33.22 32.35 16.06
CA ARG A 15 32.51 31.12 16.46
C ARG A 15 31.32 30.75 15.55
N THR A 16 30.82 31.69 14.77
CA THR A 16 29.69 31.45 13.83
C THR A 16 30.15 31.02 12.44
N LEU A 17 31.43 31.13 12.14
CA LEU A 17 32.01 30.88 10.83
C LEU A 17 32.40 29.40 10.66
N ASN A 18 32.29 28.88 9.43
CA ASN A 18 32.88 27.59 9.11
C ASN A 18 34.42 27.66 9.05
N GLU A 19 35.08 26.50 9.03
CA GLU A 19 36.56 26.41 9.09
C GLU A 19 37.28 27.28 8.04
N ALA A 20 36.80 27.32 6.79
CA ALA A 20 37.41 28.12 5.73
C ALA A 20 37.17 29.61 5.94
N GLN A 21 35.94 29.99 6.30
CA GLN A 21 35.60 31.38 6.62
C GLN A 21 36.34 31.88 7.86
N ALA A 22 36.42 31.06 8.90
CA ALA A 22 37.15 31.38 10.12
C ALA A 22 38.65 31.62 9.83
N ARG A 23 39.28 30.75 9.03
CA ARG A 23 40.65 30.88 8.59
C ARG A 23 40.88 32.20 7.85
N TRP A 24 40.02 32.57 6.92
CA TRP A 24 40.12 33.82 6.16
C TRP A 24 39.85 35.05 7.01
N TYR A 25 38.85 34.97 7.91
CA TYR A 25 38.53 36.06 8.81
C TYR A 25 39.71 36.39 9.74
N VAL A 26 40.35 35.38 10.32
CA VAL A 26 41.55 35.53 11.14
C VAL A 26 42.73 35.99 10.31
N ALA A 27 42.90 35.47 9.08
CA ALA A 27 44.00 35.89 8.19
C ALA A 27 43.86 37.36 7.77
N ARG A 28 42.64 37.86 7.51
CA ARG A 28 42.39 39.28 7.22
C ARG A 28 42.86 40.19 8.36
N GLU A 29 42.54 39.85 9.60
CA GLU A 29 42.96 40.60 10.77
C GLU A 29 44.48 40.51 10.97
N ALA A 30 45.07 39.36 10.71
CA ALA A 30 46.52 39.22 10.74
C ALA A 30 47.19 40.13 9.73
N PHE A 31 46.63 40.37 8.55
CA PHE A 31 47.13 41.36 7.59
C PHE A 31 46.90 42.79 8.07
N ALA A 32 45.76 43.11 8.67
CA ALA A 32 45.45 44.43 9.17
C ALA A 32 46.47 44.89 10.29
N VAL A 33 46.84 43.94 11.14
CA VAL A 33 47.91 44.21 12.20
C VAL A 33 49.29 44.33 11.60
N GLY A 34 49.58 43.73 10.46
CA GLY A 34 50.87 43.77 9.80
C GLY A 34 51.94 42.97 10.54
N ARG A 35 53.13 43.63 10.83
CA ARG A 35 54.27 42.96 11.48
C ARG A 35 53.85 42.41 12.86
N GLY A 36 53.91 41.11 13.04
CA GLY A 36 53.50 40.46 14.30
C GLY A 36 52.04 39.97 14.30
N GLY A 37 51.17 40.28 13.27
CA GLY A 37 49.77 39.93 13.20
C GLY A 37 49.53 38.44 13.27
N LEU A 38 50.35 37.62 12.65
CA LEU A 38 50.30 36.17 12.75
C LEU A 38 50.38 35.65 14.20
N LYS A 39 51.31 36.21 14.98
CA LYS A 39 51.54 35.91 16.41
C LYS A 39 50.31 36.38 17.24
N ALA A 40 49.91 37.62 17.01
CA ALA A 40 48.81 38.25 17.72
C ALA A 40 47.49 37.44 17.51
N MET A 41 47.15 37.07 16.28
CA MET A 41 45.94 36.29 15.96
C MET A 41 46.04 34.86 16.48
N HIS A 42 47.21 34.23 16.49
CA HIS A 42 47.41 32.93 17.12
C HIS A 42 47.08 32.96 18.62
N VAL A 43 47.59 33.98 19.33
CA VAL A 43 47.37 34.14 20.77
C VAL A 43 45.89 34.45 21.06
N LEU A 44 45.26 35.32 20.27
CA LEU A 44 43.87 35.74 20.46
C LEU A 44 42.87 34.61 20.19
N THR A 45 43.09 33.84 19.12
CA THR A 45 42.08 32.89 18.60
C THR A 45 42.35 31.42 18.94
N GLY A 46 43.58 31.09 19.36
CA GLY A 46 44.02 29.70 19.50
C GLY A 46 44.28 28.98 18.17
N MET A 47 44.01 29.62 17.01
CA MET A 47 44.23 29.01 15.72
C MET A 47 45.71 28.79 15.43
N ALA A 48 46.07 27.60 14.95
CA ALA A 48 47.45 27.24 14.66
C ALA A 48 48.07 28.20 13.61
N ARG A 49 49.31 28.64 13.84
CA ARG A 49 50.03 29.56 12.93
C ARG A 49 50.06 29.08 11.47
N PRO A 50 50.31 27.78 11.15
CA PRO A 50 50.25 27.30 9.77
C PRO A 50 48.87 27.48 9.13
N THR A 51 47.78 27.34 9.92
CA THR A 51 46.40 27.53 9.45
C THR A 51 46.15 29.01 9.11
N ILE A 52 46.62 29.96 9.96
CA ILE A 52 46.51 31.41 9.69
C ILE A 52 47.32 31.77 8.45
N LEU A 53 48.57 31.28 8.36
CA LEU A 53 49.46 31.53 7.22
C LEU A 53 48.86 31.00 5.91
N ARG A 54 48.26 29.82 5.95
CA ARG A 54 47.52 29.27 4.82
C ARG A 54 46.38 30.20 4.39
N GLY A 55 45.57 30.69 5.34
CA GLY A 55 44.54 31.69 5.06
C GLY A 55 45.06 32.97 4.42
N MET A 56 46.22 33.45 4.89
CA MET A 56 46.90 34.62 4.30
C MET A 56 47.29 34.35 2.83
N HIS A 57 47.88 33.21 2.53
CA HIS A 57 48.24 32.85 1.16
C HIS A 57 47.01 32.69 0.27
N GLU A 58 45.93 32.07 0.79
CA GLU A 58 44.66 31.91 0.06
C GLU A 58 44.04 33.28 -0.29
N LEU A 59 44.07 34.25 0.62
CA LEU A 59 43.58 35.62 0.39
C LEU A 59 44.46 36.36 -0.63
N GLN A 60 45.79 36.26 -0.56
CA GLN A 60 46.72 36.87 -1.52
C GLN A 60 46.55 36.27 -2.93
N ALA A 61 46.31 34.97 -3.02
CA ALA A 61 46.07 34.28 -4.28
C ALA A 61 44.70 34.54 -4.89
N GLY A 62 43.81 35.33 -4.23
CA GLY A 62 42.45 35.59 -4.71
C GLY A 62 41.57 34.35 -4.78
N THR A 63 41.85 33.32 -3.98
CA THR A 63 41.10 32.05 -3.98
C THR A 63 39.66 32.34 -3.59
N ALA A 64 38.69 32.03 -4.45
CA ALA A 64 37.27 32.15 -4.13
C ALA A 64 36.83 31.09 -3.14
N LEU A 65 36.06 31.47 -2.12
CA LEU A 65 35.27 30.49 -1.35
C LEU A 65 34.28 29.87 -2.32
N GLY A 66 34.36 28.54 -2.51
CA GLY A 66 33.48 27.82 -3.45
C GLY A 66 32.00 28.13 -3.19
N ALA A 67 31.29 28.59 -4.20
CA ALA A 67 29.89 28.97 -4.18
C ALA A 67 28.92 27.83 -3.80
N SER A 68 29.42 26.61 -3.56
CA SER A 68 28.60 25.39 -3.40
C SER A 68 28.30 25.02 -1.94
N GLY A 69 28.57 25.87 -0.96
CA GLY A 69 28.35 25.54 0.47
C GLY A 69 29.27 24.42 1.02
N ARG A 70 30.20 23.92 0.23
CA ARG A 70 31.16 22.89 0.64
C ARG A 70 32.39 23.55 1.28
N VAL A 71 32.69 23.12 2.51
CA VAL A 71 33.86 23.60 3.27
C VAL A 71 35.19 23.11 2.68
N ARG A 72 35.18 21.98 1.95
CA ARG A 72 36.39 21.36 1.39
C ARG A 72 36.42 21.49 -0.13
N GLN A 73 37.62 21.73 -0.67
CA GLN A 73 37.82 21.71 -2.13
C GLN A 73 37.47 20.34 -2.74
N PRO A 74 37.05 20.29 -4.01
CA PRO A 74 36.88 19.03 -4.74
C PRO A 74 38.13 18.16 -4.60
N GLY A 75 37.94 16.87 -4.23
CA GLY A 75 39.05 15.94 -3.98
C GLY A 75 39.60 15.92 -2.54
N GLY A 76 39.26 16.88 -1.67
CA GLY A 76 39.74 16.97 -0.28
C GLY A 76 39.04 16.03 0.72
N GLY A 77 38.21 15.10 0.28
CA GLY A 77 37.53 14.13 1.11
C GLY A 77 38.23 12.75 1.16
N ARG A 78 37.64 11.82 1.94
CA ARG A 78 38.07 10.41 1.90
C ARG A 78 37.92 9.90 0.46
N LYS A 79 38.97 9.28 -0.09
CA LYS A 79 38.94 8.69 -1.42
C LYS A 79 37.77 7.70 -1.51
N ARG A 80 37.12 7.67 -2.65
CA ARG A 80 36.05 6.67 -2.90
C ARG A 80 36.63 5.26 -2.78
N LEU A 81 35.82 4.32 -2.31
CA LEU A 81 36.28 2.96 -2.01
C LEU A 81 36.81 2.26 -3.26
N GLU A 82 36.24 2.56 -4.45
CA GLU A 82 36.69 2.02 -5.75
C GLU A 82 38.08 2.47 -6.16
N VAL A 83 38.49 3.64 -5.70
CA VAL A 83 39.86 4.15 -5.93
C VAL A 83 40.87 3.44 -5.02
N ALA A 84 40.39 3.04 -3.82
CA ALA A 84 41.21 2.28 -2.87
C ALA A 84 41.19 0.78 -3.15
N ASP A 85 40.10 0.27 -3.71
CA ASP A 85 39.88 -1.14 -4.02
C ASP A 85 39.16 -1.25 -5.38
N PRO A 86 39.92 -1.26 -6.50
CA PRO A 86 39.37 -1.34 -7.86
C PRO A 86 38.63 -2.64 -8.17
N MET A 87 38.89 -3.72 -7.42
CA MET A 87 38.26 -5.02 -7.62
C MET A 87 36.94 -5.18 -6.85
N LEU A 88 36.61 -4.25 -5.96
CA LEU A 88 35.40 -4.32 -5.13
C LEU A 88 34.11 -4.44 -5.94
N VAL A 89 33.95 -3.64 -7.00
CA VAL A 89 32.74 -3.64 -7.83
C VAL A 89 32.59 -5.00 -8.52
N ARG A 90 33.68 -5.50 -9.10
CA ARG A 90 33.69 -6.81 -9.77
C ARG A 90 33.41 -7.96 -8.80
N ALA A 91 33.96 -7.89 -7.57
CA ALA A 91 33.67 -8.87 -6.54
C ALA A 91 32.20 -8.84 -6.10
N LEU A 92 31.59 -7.65 -6.04
CA LEU A 92 30.16 -7.47 -5.74
C LEU A 92 29.29 -8.09 -6.88
N GLU A 93 29.60 -7.77 -8.14
CA GLU A 93 28.91 -8.35 -9.32
C GLU A 93 29.04 -9.88 -9.33
N THR A 94 30.22 -10.42 -9.05
CA THR A 94 30.43 -11.88 -8.95
C THR A 94 29.54 -12.49 -7.84
N ILE A 95 29.43 -11.87 -6.68
CA ILE A 95 28.53 -12.33 -5.62
C ILE A 95 27.08 -12.27 -6.06
N MET A 96 26.68 -11.23 -6.79
CA MET A 96 25.33 -11.12 -7.34
C MET A 96 25.07 -12.25 -8.33
N ASP A 97 26.00 -12.55 -9.22
CA ASP A 97 25.89 -13.64 -10.21
C ASP A 97 25.86 -15.04 -9.56
N GLU A 98 26.76 -15.31 -8.60
CA GLU A 98 26.82 -16.58 -7.89
C GLU A 98 25.59 -16.86 -7.01
N THR A 99 24.95 -15.80 -6.50
CA THR A 99 23.85 -15.91 -5.56
C THR A 99 22.49 -15.67 -6.18
N THR A 100 22.47 -15.37 -7.48
CA THR A 100 21.26 -15.14 -8.23
C THR A 100 20.63 -16.47 -8.62
N ALA A 101 19.44 -16.75 -8.08
CA ALA A 101 18.56 -17.76 -8.62
C ALA A 101 17.89 -17.14 -9.85
N GLY A 102 18.40 -17.38 -11.03
CA GLY A 102 17.85 -16.84 -12.30
C GLY A 102 16.99 -17.86 -13.00
N ASP A 103 16.02 -17.37 -13.78
CA ASP A 103 15.42 -18.15 -14.85
C ASP A 103 16.52 -18.44 -15.87
N PRO A 104 16.86 -19.71 -16.19
CA PRO A 104 17.87 -20.05 -17.19
C PRO A 104 17.62 -19.44 -18.57
N MET A 105 16.39 -19.02 -18.83
CA MET A 105 15.93 -18.39 -20.08
C MET A 105 15.93 -16.86 -20.02
N SER A 106 16.35 -16.23 -18.90
CA SER A 106 16.32 -14.79 -18.69
C SER A 106 17.68 -14.28 -18.21
N LEU A 107 18.10 -13.12 -18.70
CA LEU A 107 19.28 -12.37 -18.22
C LEU A 107 19.01 -11.58 -16.95
N LEU A 108 17.89 -11.83 -16.25
CA LEU A 108 17.53 -11.15 -15.03
C LEU A 108 18.30 -11.71 -13.83
N HIS A 109 19.02 -10.82 -13.15
CA HIS A 109 19.80 -11.12 -11.96
C HIS A 109 19.10 -10.58 -10.71
N TRP A 110 18.96 -11.40 -9.65
CA TRP A 110 18.46 -10.95 -8.34
C TRP A 110 19.07 -11.76 -7.19
N THR A 111 19.12 -11.17 -6.03
CA THR A 111 19.54 -11.86 -4.81
C THR A 111 18.56 -11.60 -3.65
N SER A 112 18.36 -12.62 -2.83
CA SER A 112 17.64 -12.52 -1.56
C SER A 112 18.57 -12.29 -0.36
N LYS A 113 19.89 -12.22 -0.55
CA LYS A 113 20.84 -11.94 0.55
C LYS A 113 20.64 -10.50 1.04
N SER A 114 20.71 -10.32 2.35
CA SER A 114 20.72 -8.98 2.93
C SER A 114 22.05 -8.26 2.65
N THR A 115 22.04 -6.93 2.71
CA THR A 115 23.25 -6.14 2.53
C THR A 115 24.32 -6.45 3.56
N GLU A 116 23.94 -6.87 4.78
CA GLU A 116 24.85 -7.32 5.83
C GLU A 116 25.59 -8.60 5.39
N ARG A 117 24.86 -9.60 4.90
CA ARG A 117 25.46 -10.86 4.42
C ARG A 117 26.35 -10.65 3.20
N ILE A 118 26.01 -9.74 2.31
CA ILE A 118 26.87 -9.37 1.18
C ILE A 118 28.13 -8.69 1.66
N ALA A 119 28.02 -7.78 2.65
CA ALA A 119 29.19 -7.10 3.25
C ALA A 119 30.12 -8.09 3.97
N GLU A 120 29.58 -9.05 4.73
CA GLU A 120 30.34 -10.12 5.36
C GLU A 120 31.11 -10.96 4.34
N GLU A 121 30.44 -11.36 3.25
CA GLU A 121 31.05 -12.15 2.19
C GLU A 121 32.14 -11.39 1.44
N LEU A 122 31.91 -10.11 1.10
CA LEU A 122 32.93 -9.25 0.50
C LEU A 122 34.14 -9.08 1.43
N THR A 123 33.91 -8.87 2.72
CA THR A 123 34.98 -8.75 3.72
C THR A 123 35.80 -10.04 3.80
N ARG A 124 35.13 -11.20 3.77
CA ARG A 124 35.80 -12.52 3.75
C ARG A 124 36.65 -12.73 2.48
N ARG A 125 36.25 -12.12 1.34
CA ARG A 125 37.00 -12.15 0.07
C ARG A 125 38.11 -11.08 0.01
N GLY A 126 38.34 -10.33 1.08
CA GLY A 126 39.40 -9.32 1.16
C GLY A 126 38.96 -7.90 0.79
N HIS A 127 37.65 -7.66 0.64
CA HIS A 127 37.05 -6.37 0.33
C HIS A 127 36.26 -5.82 1.53
N PRO A 128 36.88 -5.23 2.55
CA PRO A 128 36.19 -4.76 3.74
C PRO A 128 35.25 -3.59 3.42
N ILE A 129 33.95 -3.80 3.66
CA ILE A 129 32.89 -2.85 3.31
C ILE A 129 31.75 -2.93 4.32
N SER A 130 31.07 -1.82 4.59
CA SER A 130 29.85 -1.80 5.41
C SER A 130 28.61 -2.12 4.59
N ALA A 131 27.56 -2.66 5.26
CA ALA A 131 26.26 -2.95 4.66
C ALA A 131 25.62 -1.72 4.00
N ASP A 132 25.75 -0.52 4.61
CA ASP A 132 25.26 0.73 4.03
C ASP A 132 25.96 1.08 2.72
N THR A 133 27.28 0.81 2.65
CA THR A 133 28.05 1.05 1.43
C THR A 133 27.67 0.03 0.36
N VAL A 134 27.44 -1.24 0.70
CA VAL A 134 26.88 -2.24 -0.23
C VAL A 134 25.54 -1.77 -0.80
N GLY A 135 24.62 -1.33 0.06
CA GLY A 135 23.32 -0.83 -0.40
C GLY A 135 23.42 0.39 -1.33
N ARG A 136 24.38 1.25 -1.11
CA ARG A 136 24.67 2.39 -2.01
C ARG A 136 25.22 1.92 -3.34
N ARG A 137 26.17 0.97 -3.34
CA ARG A 137 26.76 0.42 -4.56
C ARG A 137 25.74 -0.34 -5.41
N LEU A 138 24.89 -1.14 -4.79
CA LEU A 138 23.81 -1.81 -5.50
C LEU A 138 22.90 -0.81 -6.23
N ARG A 139 22.58 0.35 -5.60
CA ARG A 139 21.79 1.41 -6.26
C ARG A 139 22.55 2.08 -7.41
N GLU A 140 23.85 2.28 -7.29
CA GLU A 140 24.70 2.81 -8.37
C GLU A 140 24.84 1.84 -9.55
N LEU A 141 24.65 0.55 -9.31
CA LEU A 141 24.56 -0.52 -10.30
C LEU A 141 23.11 -0.80 -10.74
N ASP A 142 22.18 0.14 -10.51
CA ASP A 142 20.76 0.07 -10.87
C ASP A 142 19.96 -1.06 -10.18
N TYR A 143 20.49 -1.66 -9.11
CA TYR A 143 19.72 -2.57 -8.28
C TYR A 143 18.86 -1.80 -7.28
N SER A 144 17.61 -2.24 -7.12
CA SER A 144 16.71 -1.76 -6.08
C SER A 144 15.84 -2.88 -5.52
N LEU A 145 15.36 -2.72 -4.29
CA LEU A 145 14.43 -3.68 -3.68
C LEU A 145 13.10 -3.61 -4.43
N GLN A 146 12.74 -4.66 -5.13
CA GLN A 146 11.51 -4.78 -5.89
C GLN A 146 10.55 -5.76 -5.20
N ALA A 147 9.29 -5.36 -5.08
CA ALA A 147 8.21 -6.27 -4.72
C ALA A 147 7.57 -6.82 -6.01
N ASN A 148 6.97 -8.02 -5.91
CA ASN A 148 6.21 -8.58 -7.02
C ASN A 148 5.10 -7.61 -7.42
N LEU A 149 5.12 -7.14 -8.66
CA LEU A 149 4.12 -6.26 -9.24
C LEU A 149 3.07 -7.10 -9.97
N LYS A 150 1.81 -6.97 -9.57
CA LYS A 150 0.68 -7.65 -10.21
C LYS A 150 0.32 -6.93 -11.52
N THR A 151 1.06 -7.18 -12.59
CA THR A 151 0.84 -6.57 -13.91
C THR A 151 0.24 -7.53 -14.93
N LYS A 152 0.38 -8.85 -14.72
CA LYS A 152 -0.18 -9.85 -15.65
C LYS A 152 -1.69 -9.95 -15.41
N GLU A 153 -2.47 -9.30 -16.22
CA GLU A 153 -3.90 -9.57 -16.36
C GLU A 153 -4.06 -10.76 -17.31
N GLY A 154 -5.02 -11.65 -17.02
CA GLY A 154 -5.46 -12.63 -18.00
C GLY A 154 -5.95 -11.94 -19.26
N SER A 155 -6.10 -12.66 -20.38
CA SER A 155 -6.64 -12.13 -21.62
C SER A 155 -7.95 -11.38 -21.35
N ALA A 156 -8.06 -10.16 -21.84
CA ALA A 156 -9.29 -9.39 -21.69
C ALA A 156 -10.42 -10.12 -22.46
N PRO A 157 -11.53 -10.50 -21.80
CA PRO A 157 -12.62 -11.15 -22.49
C PRO A 157 -13.19 -10.22 -23.57
N PRO A 158 -13.64 -10.75 -24.71
CA PRO A 158 -14.32 -9.97 -25.74
C PRO A 158 -15.47 -9.17 -25.12
N GLY A 159 -15.64 -7.91 -25.54
CA GLY A 159 -16.73 -7.06 -25.05
C GLY A 159 -16.53 -6.46 -23.64
N ARG A 160 -15.34 -6.56 -23.05
CA ARG A 160 -15.03 -6.00 -21.72
C ARG A 160 -15.44 -4.53 -21.58
N ASP A 161 -14.97 -3.67 -22.47
CA ASP A 161 -15.23 -2.22 -22.40
C ASP A 161 -16.71 -1.88 -22.65
N GLU A 162 -17.36 -2.63 -23.53
CA GLU A 162 -18.80 -2.48 -23.75
C GLU A 162 -19.61 -2.85 -22.53
N GLN A 163 -19.23 -3.90 -21.81
CA GLN A 163 -19.91 -4.28 -20.57
C GLN A 163 -19.73 -3.22 -19.49
N PHE A 164 -18.55 -2.62 -19.36
CA PHE A 164 -18.36 -1.49 -18.44
C PHE A 164 -19.21 -0.29 -18.79
N ARG A 165 -19.31 0.05 -20.09
CA ARG A 165 -20.20 1.12 -20.58
C ARG A 165 -21.67 0.79 -20.26
N TYR A 166 -22.07 -0.47 -20.45
CA TYR A 166 -23.41 -0.93 -20.14
C TYR A 166 -23.71 -0.81 -18.64
N ILE A 167 -22.85 -1.31 -17.77
CA ILE A 167 -22.98 -1.17 -16.31
C ILE A 167 -23.13 0.31 -15.93
N ASN A 168 -22.27 1.18 -16.46
CA ASN A 168 -22.34 2.60 -16.19
C ASN A 168 -23.65 3.25 -16.66
N ALA A 169 -24.19 2.83 -17.80
CA ALA A 169 -25.49 3.31 -18.29
C ALA A 169 -26.62 2.85 -17.36
N GLN A 170 -26.62 1.59 -16.89
CA GLN A 170 -27.59 1.12 -15.92
C GLN A 170 -27.48 1.87 -14.58
N VAL A 171 -26.27 2.09 -14.08
CA VAL A 171 -26.04 2.87 -12.85
C VAL A 171 -26.63 4.29 -12.99
N LYS A 172 -26.35 4.99 -14.10
CA LYS A 172 -26.90 6.34 -14.36
C LYS A 172 -28.43 6.30 -14.41
N ARG A 173 -29.04 5.29 -15.06
CA ARG A 173 -30.47 5.11 -15.16
C ARG A 173 -31.14 4.92 -13.80
N PHE A 174 -30.56 4.08 -12.94
CA PHE A 174 -31.08 3.83 -11.59
C PHE A 174 -30.93 5.04 -10.69
N LEU A 175 -29.78 5.76 -10.76
CA LEU A 175 -29.56 7.01 -10.03
C LEU A 175 -30.61 8.07 -10.40
N LYS A 176 -30.89 8.24 -11.71
CA LYS A 176 -31.92 9.20 -12.18
C LYS A 176 -33.31 8.87 -11.65
N ARG A 177 -33.62 7.59 -11.41
CA ARG A 177 -34.91 7.13 -10.86
C ARG A 177 -34.96 7.15 -9.34
N GLY A 178 -33.87 7.47 -8.65
CA GLY A 178 -33.78 7.36 -7.19
C GLY A 178 -33.82 5.94 -6.65
N GLU A 179 -33.54 4.95 -7.51
CA GLU A 179 -33.53 3.53 -7.16
C GLU A 179 -32.21 3.10 -6.52
N PRO A 180 -32.23 2.13 -5.60
CA PRO A 180 -31.03 1.65 -4.93
C PRO A 180 -30.07 0.92 -5.88
N ILE A 181 -28.78 1.16 -5.67
CA ILE A 181 -27.67 0.52 -6.39
C ILE A 181 -26.69 -0.03 -5.37
N LEU A 182 -26.40 -1.32 -5.46
CA LEU A 182 -25.43 -1.99 -4.62
C LEU A 182 -24.27 -2.52 -5.45
N SER A 183 -23.07 -2.27 -4.99
CA SER A 183 -21.86 -2.95 -5.44
C SER A 183 -21.60 -4.06 -4.43
N ILE A 184 -21.55 -5.30 -4.90
CA ILE A 184 -21.41 -6.47 -4.05
C ILE A 184 -20.16 -7.25 -4.44
N ASP A 185 -19.44 -7.73 -3.44
CA ASP A 185 -18.25 -8.55 -3.59
C ASP A 185 -17.88 -9.19 -2.25
N ALA A 186 -17.09 -10.25 -2.30
CA ALA A 186 -16.51 -10.89 -1.13
C ALA A 186 -15.06 -10.42 -0.95
N LYS A 187 -14.74 -9.79 0.16
CA LYS A 187 -13.35 -9.50 0.51
C LYS A 187 -12.58 -10.81 0.71
N LYS A 188 -11.27 -10.78 0.45
CA LYS A 188 -10.36 -11.89 0.73
C LYS A 188 -10.66 -12.52 2.10
N LYS A 189 -10.65 -13.85 2.13
CA LYS A 189 -10.78 -14.65 3.35
C LYS A 189 -9.63 -14.36 4.31
N GLU A 190 -9.94 -14.06 5.56
CA GLU A 190 -8.95 -13.79 6.61
C GLU A 190 -9.08 -14.85 7.71
N ARG A 191 -7.97 -15.40 8.16
CA ARG A 191 -7.97 -16.36 9.29
C ARG A 191 -8.24 -15.61 10.59
N VAL A 192 -9.09 -16.18 11.43
CA VAL A 192 -9.39 -15.66 12.77
C VAL A 192 -8.54 -16.40 13.78
N GLY A 193 -7.74 -15.66 14.54
CA GLY A 193 -6.80 -16.18 15.51
C GLY A 193 -5.60 -15.27 15.72
N ALA A 194 -4.65 -15.71 16.53
CA ALA A 194 -3.43 -14.97 16.80
C ALA A 194 -2.42 -15.09 15.64
N PHE A 195 -2.82 -14.68 14.45
CA PHE A 195 -1.98 -14.71 13.25
C PHE A 195 -1.41 -13.33 12.92
N LYS A 196 -0.22 -13.33 12.29
CA LYS A 196 0.40 -12.11 11.79
C LYS A 196 -0.43 -11.50 10.67
N ASN A 197 -0.93 -10.29 10.89
CA ASN A 197 -1.55 -9.48 9.85
C ASN A 197 -0.54 -8.50 9.25
N ALA A 198 -0.63 -8.27 7.95
CA ALA A 198 0.31 -7.41 7.23
C ALA A 198 0.28 -5.97 7.75
N GLY A 199 1.45 -5.32 7.78
CA GLY A 199 1.62 -3.93 8.15
C GLY A 199 2.21 -3.71 9.54
N ARG A 200 2.26 -2.43 9.94
CA ARG A 200 2.81 -1.98 11.23
C ARG A 200 1.86 -0.97 11.86
N THR A 201 1.78 -0.98 13.20
CA THR A 201 1.04 -0.01 14.00
C THR A 201 1.95 0.61 15.05
N TRP A 202 1.67 1.85 15.43
CA TRP A 202 2.38 2.50 16.52
C TRP A 202 1.97 1.86 17.84
N ARG A 203 2.96 1.40 18.61
CA ARG A 203 2.81 0.83 19.97
C ARG A 203 4.00 1.27 20.82
N LEU A 204 3.88 1.07 22.14
CA LEU A 204 5.01 1.29 23.03
C LEU A 204 6.19 0.42 22.62
N LYS A 205 7.40 1.00 22.69
CA LYS A 205 8.64 0.29 22.33
C LYS A 205 8.78 -0.97 23.19
N GLY A 206 9.08 -2.09 22.55
CA GLY A 206 9.24 -3.37 23.23
C GLY A 206 7.95 -4.12 23.53
N GLN A 207 6.77 -3.60 23.13
CA GLN A 207 5.46 -4.23 23.35
C GLN A 207 4.73 -4.55 22.02
N PRO A 208 5.30 -5.41 21.15
CA PRO A 208 4.60 -5.86 19.94
C PRO A 208 3.43 -6.78 20.30
N TYR A 209 2.51 -7.00 19.35
CA TYR A 209 1.61 -8.14 19.47
C TYR A 209 2.40 -9.43 19.30
N HIS A 210 2.23 -10.35 20.24
CA HIS A 210 2.72 -11.72 20.09
C HIS A 210 1.67 -12.52 19.33
N VAL A 211 2.11 -13.19 18.28
CA VAL A 211 1.27 -14.00 17.39
C VAL A 211 1.91 -15.37 17.20
N ASN A 212 1.16 -16.33 16.66
CA ASN A 212 1.66 -17.66 16.39
C ASN A 212 2.90 -17.62 15.50
N ILE A 213 3.88 -18.49 15.78
CA ILE A 213 5.09 -18.65 14.94
C ILE A 213 4.70 -19.25 13.58
N TYR A 214 3.73 -20.17 13.58
CA TYR A 214 3.25 -20.86 12.39
C TYR A 214 1.79 -20.54 12.10
N ASP A 215 1.46 -20.39 10.83
CA ASP A 215 0.12 -20.10 10.35
C ASP A 215 -0.67 -21.39 10.02
N TYR A 216 -0.62 -22.42 10.90
CA TYR A 216 -1.38 -23.65 10.67
C TYR A 216 -2.89 -23.40 10.76
N PRO A 217 -3.69 -23.93 9.81
CA PRO A 217 -5.16 -23.80 9.85
C PRO A 217 -5.79 -24.34 11.14
N SER A 218 -5.20 -25.36 11.76
CA SER A 218 -5.66 -25.94 13.02
C SER A 218 -5.60 -24.99 14.22
N LEU A 219 -4.80 -23.93 14.15
CA LEU A 219 -4.71 -22.89 15.16
C LEU A 219 -5.75 -21.77 14.97
N SER A 220 -6.55 -21.83 13.89
CA SER A 220 -7.56 -20.85 13.57
C SER A 220 -8.89 -21.17 14.25
N ALA A 221 -9.52 -20.17 14.84
CA ALA A 221 -10.92 -20.26 15.28
C ALA A 221 -11.92 -20.29 14.11
N GLY A 222 -11.41 -20.17 12.87
CA GLY A 222 -12.19 -20.19 11.64
C GLY A 222 -11.72 -19.12 10.65
N THR A 223 -12.56 -18.85 9.65
CA THR A 223 -12.27 -17.89 8.59
C THR A 223 -13.33 -16.80 8.57
N ALA A 224 -12.91 -15.55 8.57
CA ALA A 224 -13.79 -14.41 8.32
C ALA A 224 -13.77 -14.05 6.84
N ILE A 225 -14.93 -13.91 6.24
CA ILE A 225 -15.12 -13.39 4.89
C ILE A 225 -15.97 -12.12 5.04
N PRO A 226 -15.39 -10.91 4.93
CA PRO A 226 -16.18 -9.69 4.97
C PRO A 226 -17.03 -9.56 3.70
N TYR A 227 -18.21 -9.82 3.78
CA TYR A 227 -19.42 -9.95 3.00
C TYR A 227 -20.21 -11.09 3.60
N GLY A 228 -19.52 -12.15 4.05
CA GLY A 228 -20.03 -13.27 4.75
C GLY A 228 -19.02 -13.93 5.66
N MET A 229 -19.49 -14.48 6.75
CA MET A 229 -18.70 -15.25 7.68
C MET A 229 -18.85 -16.72 7.39
N SER A 230 -17.76 -17.44 7.42
CA SER A 230 -17.59 -18.89 7.32
C SER A 230 -18.05 -19.59 6.04
N HIS A 231 -19.03 -19.11 5.29
CA HIS A 231 -19.55 -19.77 4.10
C HIS A 231 -19.69 -18.75 2.95
N ASP A 232 -19.01 -19.01 1.85
CA ASP A 232 -19.12 -18.27 0.59
C ASP A 232 -20.21 -18.94 -0.26
N THR A 233 -21.48 -18.81 0.17
CA THR A 233 -22.62 -19.41 -0.50
C THR A 233 -23.56 -18.38 -1.12
N ALA A 234 -24.28 -18.78 -2.17
CA ALA A 234 -25.27 -17.91 -2.82
C ALA A 234 -26.40 -17.51 -1.86
N GLU A 235 -26.83 -18.42 -1.00
CA GLU A 235 -27.84 -18.16 0.01
C GLU A 235 -27.40 -17.07 0.99
N PHE A 236 -26.17 -17.18 1.52
CA PHE A 236 -25.62 -16.17 2.41
C PHE A 236 -25.51 -14.79 1.74
N ALA A 237 -25.07 -14.77 0.47
CA ALA A 237 -24.97 -13.52 -0.29
C ALA A 237 -26.34 -12.83 -0.40
N VAL A 238 -27.39 -13.58 -0.71
CA VAL A 238 -28.76 -13.05 -0.81
C VAL A 238 -29.33 -12.66 0.54
N GLU A 239 -29.05 -13.42 1.60
CA GLU A 239 -29.48 -13.07 2.95
C GLU A 239 -28.81 -11.77 3.45
N SER A 240 -27.56 -11.53 3.06
CA SER A 240 -26.89 -10.25 3.31
C SER A 240 -27.64 -9.09 2.64
N LEU A 241 -28.11 -9.26 1.41
CA LEU A 241 -28.96 -8.28 0.71
C LEU A 241 -30.31 -8.08 1.42
N ARG A 242 -30.96 -9.14 1.89
CA ARG A 242 -32.19 -9.08 2.69
C ARG A 242 -31.98 -8.26 3.97
N ARG A 243 -30.89 -8.52 4.70
CA ARG A 243 -30.54 -7.77 5.91
C ARG A 243 -30.24 -6.30 5.63
N TRP A 244 -29.48 -6.03 4.57
CA TRP A 244 -29.23 -4.64 4.14
C TRP A 244 -30.56 -3.93 3.85
N TRP A 245 -31.47 -4.55 3.10
CA TRP A 245 -32.77 -3.98 2.79
C TRP A 245 -33.57 -3.68 4.07
N ARG A 246 -33.65 -4.63 4.98
CA ARG A 246 -34.37 -4.48 6.24
C ARG A 246 -33.81 -3.36 7.12
N LEU A 247 -32.48 -3.25 7.21
CA LEU A 247 -31.81 -2.32 8.11
C LEU A 247 -31.70 -0.90 7.55
N PHE A 248 -31.51 -0.77 6.25
CA PHE A 248 -31.20 0.49 5.59
C PHE A 248 -32.07 0.77 4.36
N GLY A 249 -32.17 -0.18 3.42
CA GLY A 249 -32.74 0.01 2.11
C GLY A 249 -34.19 0.45 2.20
N ARG A 250 -35.01 -0.26 2.96
CA ARG A 250 -36.45 0.03 3.14
C ARG A 250 -36.72 1.46 3.65
N ARG A 251 -35.89 1.94 4.56
CA ARG A 251 -36.07 3.29 5.13
C ARG A 251 -35.58 4.38 4.18
N ARG A 252 -34.57 4.10 3.39
CA ARG A 252 -33.94 5.08 2.49
C ARG A 252 -34.65 5.19 1.15
N TYR A 253 -35.23 4.08 0.67
CA TYR A 253 -35.82 3.95 -0.66
C TYR A 253 -37.29 3.48 -0.56
N LEU A 254 -38.12 4.31 0.06
CA LEU A 254 -39.53 3.97 0.36
C LEU A 254 -40.37 3.65 -0.87
N ARG A 255 -40.01 4.19 -2.03
CA ARG A 255 -40.75 4.03 -3.29
C ARG A 255 -40.01 3.18 -4.32
N ALA A 256 -38.97 2.46 -3.91
CA ALA A 256 -38.19 1.64 -4.82
C ALA A 256 -39.04 0.55 -5.46
N LYS A 257 -39.00 0.47 -6.78
CA LYS A 257 -39.61 -0.59 -7.60
C LYS A 257 -38.57 -1.56 -8.16
N ALA A 258 -37.31 -1.17 -8.12
CA ALA A 258 -36.20 -1.97 -8.61
C ALA A 258 -34.94 -1.77 -7.77
N LEU A 259 -34.05 -2.78 -7.79
CA LEU A 259 -32.74 -2.77 -7.16
C LEU A 259 -31.70 -3.16 -8.21
N LEU A 260 -30.62 -2.41 -8.34
CA LEU A 260 -29.47 -2.75 -9.19
C LEU A 260 -28.35 -3.36 -8.35
N LEU A 261 -27.89 -4.54 -8.73
CA LEU A 261 -26.72 -5.22 -8.18
C LEU A 261 -25.60 -5.20 -9.21
N CYS A 262 -24.45 -4.62 -8.85
CA CYS A 262 -23.21 -4.75 -9.61
C CYS A 262 -22.32 -5.74 -8.90
N ALA A 263 -22.07 -6.90 -9.51
CA ALA A 263 -21.43 -8.06 -8.90
C ALA A 263 -20.27 -8.58 -9.74
N ASP A 264 -19.33 -9.28 -9.12
CA ASP A 264 -18.33 -10.04 -9.85
C ASP A 264 -18.95 -11.21 -10.63
N GLY A 265 -18.23 -11.65 -11.68
CA GLY A 265 -18.70 -12.76 -12.52
C GLY A 265 -18.46 -14.15 -11.91
N GLY A 266 -17.79 -14.27 -10.77
CA GLY A 266 -17.38 -15.52 -10.12
C GLY A 266 -17.87 -15.67 -8.68
N GLY A 267 -17.54 -16.80 -8.04
CA GLY A 267 -17.88 -17.07 -6.64
C GLY A 267 -19.37 -17.32 -6.39
N SER A 268 -19.81 -17.06 -5.16
CA SER A 268 -21.18 -17.30 -4.69
C SER A 268 -22.25 -16.50 -5.42
N ASN A 269 -21.90 -15.31 -5.90
CA ASN A 269 -22.75 -14.39 -6.66
C ASN A 269 -22.45 -14.41 -8.16
N GLY A 270 -21.77 -15.45 -8.66
CA GLY A 270 -21.37 -15.57 -10.06
C GLY A 270 -22.53 -15.70 -11.04
N SER A 271 -22.33 -15.22 -12.28
CA SER A 271 -23.35 -15.19 -13.33
C SER A 271 -23.86 -16.57 -13.74
N ARG A 272 -23.06 -17.63 -13.58
CA ARG A 272 -23.42 -19.02 -13.87
C ARG A 272 -24.05 -19.75 -12.69
N ASN A 273 -24.03 -19.16 -11.49
CA ASN A 273 -24.51 -19.83 -10.28
C ASN A 273 -26.05 -19.88 -10.28
N ARG A 274 -26.63 -21.11 -10.34
CA ARG A 274 -28.05 -21.33 -10.31
C ARG A 274 -28.67 -20.97 -8.96
N ALA A 275 -28.01 -21.33 -7.85
CA ALA A 275 -28.48 -21.03 -6.51
C ALA A 275 -28.55 -19.51 -6.26
N TRP A 276 -27.63 -18.74 -6.81
CA TRP A 276 -27.67 -17.27 -6.78
C TRP A 276 -28.96 -16.72 -7.39
N LYS A 277 -29.35 -17.20 -8.58
CA LYS A 277 -30.55 -16.76 -9.27
C LYS A 277 -31.83 -17.22 -8.54
N TYR A 278 -31.82 -18.45 -8.01
CA TYR A 278 -32.89 -19.02 -7.24
C TYR A 278 -33.18 -18.21 -5.96
N HIS A 279 -32.19 -17.96 -5.15
CA HIS A 279 -32.36 -17.17 -3.93
C HIS A 279 -32.70 -15.70 -4.23
N LEU A 280 -32.20 -15.12 -5.34
CA LEU A 280 -32.63 -13.79 -5.78
C LEU A 280 -34.11 -13.74 -6.18
N GLN A 281 -34.66 -14.80 -6.76
CA GLN A 281 -36.13 -14.88 -7.02
C GLN A 281 -36.89 -14.76 -5.71
N HIS A 282 -36.53 -15.58 -4.73
CA HIS A 282 -37.17 -15.50 -3.40
C HIS A 282 -37.03 -14.12 -2.75
N LEU A 283 -35.86 -13.47 -2.93
CA LEU A 283 -35.70 -12.13 -2.44
C LEU A 283 -36.58 -11.11 -3.18
N ALA A 284 -36.67 -11.21 -4.51
CA ALA A 284 -37.51 -10.32 -5.33
C ALA A 284 -38.98 -10.46 -4.92
N ASP A 285 -39.46 -11.70 -4.73
CA ASP A 285 -40.82 -11.99 -4.28
C ASP A 285 -41.13 -11.45 -2.89
N HIS A 286 -40.19 -11.65 -1.96
CA HIS A 286 -40.30 -11.13 -0.59
C HIS A 286 -40.34 -9.62 -0.51
N LEU A 287 -39.52 -8.94 -1.35
CA LEU A 287 -39.42 -7.48 -1.34
C LEU A 287 -40.49 -6.81 -2.23
N GLY A 288 -41.08 -7.51 -3.15
CA GLY A 288 -41.98 -6.97 -4.16
C GLY A 288 -41.28 -6.03 -5.15
N VAL A 289 -39.95 -6.18 -5.35
CA VAL A 289 -39.15 -5.32 -6.23
C VAL A 289 -38.40 -6.14 -7.27
N SER A 290 -38.24 -5.58 -8.47
CA SER A 290 -37.40 -6.20 -9.49
C SER A 290 -35.94 -6.08 -9.15
N ILE A 291 -35.15 -7.15 -9.33
CA ILE A 291 -33.72 -7.15 -9.06
C ILE A 291 -32.98 -7.27 -10.39
N THR A 292 -32.31 -6.20 -10.79
CA THR A 292 -31.43 -6.17 -11.95
C THR A 292 -30.01 -6.48 -11.51
N VAL A 293 -29.37 -7.45 -12.17
CA VAL A 293 -27.97 -7.83 -11.91
C VAL A 293 -27.14 -7.51 -13.14
N CYS A 294 -26.02 -6.86 -12.91
CA CYS A 294 -24.99 -6.64 -13.93
C CYS A 294 -23.66 -7.16 -13.39
N HIS A 295 -23.12 -8.19 -14.02
CA HIS A 295 -21.84 -8.74 -13.64
C HIS A 295 -20.68 -8.03 -14.34
N TYR A 296 -19.62 -7.79 -13.60
CA TYR A 296 -18.36 -7.37 -14.18
C TYR A 296 -17.76 -8.49 -15.03
N PRO A 297 -17.05 -8.16 -16.11
CA PRO A 297 -16.37 -9.16 -16.93
C PRO A 297 -15.38 -10.00 -16.09
N PRO A 298 -15.17 -11.29 -16.43
CA PRO A 298 -14.19 -12.12 -15.73
C PRO A 298 -12.79 -11.48 -15.65
N GLY A 299 -12.12 -11.65 -14.51
CA GLY A 299 -10.79 -11.09 -14.27
C GLY A 299 -10.76 -9.58 -13.99
N THR A 300 -11.91 -8.93 -13.83
CA THR A 300 -12.00 -7.48 -13.62
C THR A 300 -12.52 -7.08 -12.23
N SER A 301 -12.46 -7.98 -11.24
CA SER A 301 -12.91 -7.71 -9.86
C SER A 301 -12.30 -6.45 -9.25
N LYS A 302 -11.02 -6.18 -9.56
CA LYS A 302 -10.35 -4.94 -9.13
C LYS A 302 -11.05 -3.64 -9.56
N TRP A 303 -11.94 -3.69 -10.55
CA TRP A 303 -12.72 -2.54 -11.01
C TRP A 303 -14.08 -2.42 -10.31
N ASN A 304 -14.45 -3.39 -9.47
CA ASN A 304 -15.61 -3.30 -8.62
C ASN A 304 -15.44 -2.15 -7.62
N LYS A 305 -16.41 -1.23 -7.60
CA LYS A 305 -16.29 0.00 -6.79
C LYS A 305 -16.13 -0.26 -5.30
N ILE A 306 -16.66 -1.36 -4.79
CA ILE A 306 -16.57 -1.75 -3.39
C ILE A 306 -15.12 -1.99 -2.95
N GLU A 307 -14.27 -2.54 -3.85
CA GLU A 307 -12.85 -2.78 -3.58
C GLU A 307 -12.11 -1.49 -3.20
N HIS A 308 -12.32 -0.44 -3.97
CA HIS A 308 -11.61 0.83 -3.78
C HIS A 308 -12.28 1.74 -2.76
N ARG A 309 -13.62 1.65 -2.61
CA ARG A 309 -14.38 2.57 -1.77
C ARG A 309 -14.63 2.06 -0.35
N MET A 310 -14.49 0.77 -0.10
CA MET A 310 -14.74 0.18 1.20
C MET A 310 -13.64 -0.81 1.62
N PHE A 311 -13.33 -1.84 0.83
CA PHE A 311 -12.41 -2.90 1.24
C PHE A 311 -10.98 -2.42 1.45
N SER A 312 -10.51 -1.47 0.64
CA SER A 312 -9.19 -0.83 0.84
C SER A 312 -9.10 -0.13 2.21
N PHE A 313 -10.14 0.59 2.61
CA PHE A 313 -10.18 1.27 3.91
C PHE A 313 -10.31 0.30 5.08
N ILE A 314 -11.06 -0.79 4.92
CA ILE A 314 -11.09 -1.87 5.91
C ILE A 314 -9.70 -2.46 6.09
N THR A 315 -9.00 -2.77 5.00
CA THR A 315 -7.64 -3.30 5.03
C THR A 315 -6.66 -2.35 5.71
N LEU A 316 -6.77 -1.04 5.47
CA LEU A 316 -5.97 -0.04 6.17
C LEU A 316 -6.28 0.01 7.67
N ASN A 317 -7.55 -0.12 8.06
CA ASN A 317 -7.97 -0.02 9.45
C ASN A 317 -7.50 -1.19 10.32
N TRP A 318 -7.40 -2.39 9.78
CA TRP A 318 -6.91 -3.55 10.54
C TRP A 318 -5.45 -3.93 10.26
N ARG A 319 -4.74 -3.09 9.53
CA ARG A 319 -3.32 -3.29 9.19
C ARG A 319 -2.48 -3.45 10.47
N GLY A 320 -1.71 -4.54 10.55
CA GLY A 320 -0.86 -4.84 11.70
C GLY A 320 -1.61 -5.22 12.99
N GLN A 321 -2.93 -5.44 12.92
CA GLN A 321 -3.75 -5.90 14.05
C GLN A 321 -4.06 -7.39 13.87
N PRO A 322 -3.72 -8.26 14.83
CA PRO A 322 -4.16 -9.66 14.80
C PRO A 322 -5.69 -9.76 14.88
N LEU A 323 -6.29 -10.57 14.01
CA LEU A 323 -7.74 -10.79 13.98
C LEU A 323 -8.12 -11.92 14.93
N VAL A 324 -7.94 -11.72 16.23
CA VAL A 324 -7.99 -12.77 17.25
C VAL A 324 -9.36 -13.42 17.45
N SER A 325 -10.43 -12.73 17.11
CA SER A 325 -11.82 -13.22 17.20
C SER A 325 -12.71 -12.62 16.14
N TYR A 326 -13.86 -13.23 15.91
CA TYR A 326 -14.89 -12.67 15.03
C TYR A 326 -15.39 -11.30 15.50
N GLU A 327 -15.48 -11.10 16.78
CA GLU A 327 -15.84 -9.81 17.38
C GLU A 327 -14.80 -8.73 17.04
N THR A 328 -13.51 -9.07 17.14
CA THR A 328 -12.41 -8.18 16.73
C THR A 328 -12.56 -7.79 15.26
N VAL A 329 -12.87 -8.74 14.36
CA VAL A 329 -13.09 -8.48 12.93
C VAL A 329 -14.28 -7.52 12.74
N VAL A 330 -15.41 -7.79 13.36
CA VAL A 330 -16.62 -6.95 13.26
C VAL A 330 -16.36 -5.54 13.77
N ASN A 331 -15.67 -5.41 14.91
CA ASN A 331 -15.34 -4.11 15.51
C ASN A 331 -14.39 -3.31 14.62
N LEU A 332 -13.33 -3.92 14.09
CA LEU A 332 -12.38 -3.26 13.19
C LEU A 332 -13.06 -2.83 11.87
N ILE A 333 -13.93 -3.66 11.29
CA ILE A 333 -14.71 -3.27 10.11
C ILE A 333 -15.63 -2.11 10.44
N SER A 334 -16.37 -2.18 11.54
CA SER A 334 -17.34 -1.14 11.94
C SER A 334 -16.68 0.19 12.33
N ALA A 335 -15.44 0.15 12.81
CA ALA A 335 -14.65 1.34 13.11
C ALA A 335 -14.13 2.06 11.84
N THR A 336 -14.26 1.45 10.66
CA THR A 336 -13.76 2.02 9.41
C THR A 336 -14.53 3.28 9.01
N ARG A 337 -13.83 4.40 8.95
CA ARG A 337 -14.38 5.72 8.58
C ARG A 337 -13.40 6.47 7.69
N THR A 338 -13.90 7.37 6.86
CA THR A 338 -13.07 8.29 6.07
C THR A 338 -13.52 9.74 6.24
N ARG A 339 -12.62 10.68 5.98
CA ARG A 339 -12.96 12.12 5.95
C ARG A 339 -14.01 12.45 4.89
N ALA A 340 -14.08 11.67 3.81
CA ALA A 340 -15.06 11.81 2.73
C ALA A 340 -16.46 11.28 3.10
N GLY A 341 -16.70 10.86 4.36
CA GLY A 341 -18.01 10.46 4.86
C GLY A 341 -18.33 8.96 4.79
N LEU A 342 -17.40 8.09 4.40
CA LEU A 342 -17.62 6.65 4.52
C LEU A 342 -17.82 6.28 5.99
N ARG A 343 -18.88 5.53 6.26
CA ARG A 343 -19.14 4.85 7.53
C ARG A 343 -19.51 3.41 7.23
N VAL A 344 -18.81 2.48 7.81
CA VAL A 344 -19.05 1.04 7.63
C VAL A 344 -19.79 0.51 8.85
N LYS A 345 -20.76 -0.36 8.63
CA LYS A 345 -21.41 -1.12 9.68
C LYS A 345 -21.25 -2.60 9.35
N ALA A 346 -20.66 -3.36 10.25
CA ALA A 346 -20.55 -4.80 10.16
C ALA A 346 -21.46 -5.45 11.19
N ILE A 347 -22.01 -6.60 10.84
CA ILE A 347 -22.86 -7.41 11.71
C ILE A 347 -22.45 -8.86 11.51
N LEU A 348 -22.21 -9.57 12.61
CA LEU A 348 -21.97 -11.01 12.59
C LEU A 348 -23.27 -11.76 12.23
N ASP A 349 -23.16 -12.70 11.30
CA ASP A 349 -24.22 -13.69 11.06
C ASP A 349 -23.77 -15.03 11.64
N PRO A 350 -24.36 -15.49 12.75
CA PRO A 350 -23.98 -16.76 13.39
C PRO A 350 -24.59 -18.01 12.69
N ARG A 351 -25.44 -17.81 11.69
CA ARG A 351 -26.11 -18.94 11.01
C ARG A 351 -25.12 -19.70 10.13
N THR A 352 -25.39 -20.97 9.96
CA THR A 352 -24.70 -21.83 8.99
C THR A 352 -25.47 -21.84 7.67
N TYR A 353 -24.75 -21.91 6.57
CA TYR A 353 -25.29 -21.95 5.21
C TYR A 353 -24.71 -23.15 4.48
N GLU A 354 -25.58 -23.98 3.89
CA GLU A 354 -25.14 -25.16 3.17
C GLU A 354 -24.43 -24.77 1.86
N ALA A 355 -23.26 -25.37 1.64
CA ALA A 355 -22.53 -25.20 0.38
C ALA A 355 -22.99 -26.24 -0.65
N GLY A 356 -23.00 -25.85 -1.92
CA GLY A 356 -23.26 -26.81 -3.02
C GLY A 356 -24.71 -27.17 -3.24
N THR A 357 -25.67 -26.38 -2.75
CA THR A 357 -27.10 -26.56 -3.02
C THR A 357 -27.32 -26.69 -4.52
N LYS A 358 -27.88 -27.84 -4.93
CA LYS A 358 -28.25 -28.13 -6.33
C LYS A 358 -29.64 -27.61 -6.61
N ILE A 359 -29.77 -26.81 -7.65
CA ILE A 359 -31.08 -26.31 -8.14
C ILE A 359 -31.48 -27.07 -9.39
N SER A 360 -32.65 -27.68 -9.38
CA SER A 360 -33.18 -28.45 -10.48
C SER A 360 -33.54 -27.58 -11.69
N ASP A 361 -33.78 -28.20 -12.84
CA ASP A 361 -34.20 -27.46 -14.04
C ASP A 361 -35.65 -26.94 -13.91
N GLU A 362 -36.50 -27.60 -13.15
CA GLU A 362 -37.85 -27.15 -12.80
C GLU A 362 -37.82 -25.89 -11.97
N GLU A 363 -36.99 -25.85 -10.92
CA GLU A 363 -36.79 -24.66 -10.09
C GLU A 363 -36.22 -23.50 -10.91
N MET A 364 -35.30 -23.80 -11.84
CA MET A 364 -34.73 -22.76 -12.73
C MET A 364 -35.78 -22.20 -13.70
N LYS A 365 -36.71 -23.03 -14.20
CA LYS A 365 -37.81 -22.58 -15.07
C LYS A 365 -38.82 -21.70 -14.34
N ALA A 366 -38.96 -21.88 -13.02
CA ALA A 366 -39.83 -21.05 -12.19
C ALA A 366 -39.31 -19.63 -11.97
N ILE A 367 -38.04 -19.40 -12.24
CA ILE A 367 -37.42 -18.05 -12.07
C ILE A 367 -37.92 -17.12 -13.18
N ARG A 368 -38.46 -15.98 -12.78
CA ARG A 368 -38.94 -14.93 -13.69
C ARG A 368 -37.76 -14.03 -14.15
N LEU A 369 -36.84 -14.64 -14.88
CA LEU A 369 -35.61 -14.05 -15.32
C LEU A 369 -35.73 -13.48 -16.74
N GLU A 370 -35.56 -12.18 -16.87
CA GLU A 370 -35.45 -11.50 -18.16
C GLU A 370 -33.98 -11.22 -18.46
N ARG A 371 -33.48 -11.87 -19.51
CA ARG A 371 -32.09 -11.58 -19.99
C ARG A 371 -32.11 -10.28 -20.78
N HIS A 372 -31.06 -9.48 -20.57
CA HIS A 372 -30.90 -8.26 -21.35
C HIS A 372 -30.30 -8.54 -22.72
N ALA A 373 -30.58 -7.70 -23.71
CA ALA A 373 -30.06 -7.86 -25.08
C ALA A 373 -28.51 -7.81 -25.15
N ARG A 374 -27.88 -7.03 -24.28
CA ARG A 374 -26.43 -6.96 -24.19
C ARG A 374 -25.91 -7.94 -23.15
N TYR A 375 -25.05 -8.86 -23.54
CA TYR A 375 -24.41 -9.86 -22.69
C TYR A 375 -25.41 -10.54 -21.74
N PRO A 376 -26.36 -11.31 -22.28
CA PRO A 376 -27.50 -11.88 -21.54
C PRO A 376 -27.10 -12.80 -20.38
N ASP A 377 -25.88 -13.35 -20.42
CA ASP A 377 -25.34 -14.17 -19.34
C ASP A 377 -24.80 -13.34 -18.17
N TRP A 378 -24.45 -12.08 -18.43
CA TRP A 378 -23.92 -11.16 -17.41
C TRP A 378 -24.97 -10.16 -16.93
N ASN A 379 -26.03 -9.92 -17.72
CA ASN A 379 -27.03 -8.90 -17.44
C ASN A 379 -28.42 -9.47 -17.53
N TYR A 380 -29.15 -9.40 -16.42
CA TYR A 380 -30.52 -9.89 -16.35
C TYR A 380 -31.31 -9.18 -15.26
N THR A 381 -32.63 -9.27 -15.34
CA THR A 381 -33.54 -8.76 -14.31
C THR A 381 -34.44 -9.94 -13.84
N ILE A 382 -34.54 -10.12 -12.52
CA ILE A 382 -35.44 -11.04 -11.89
C ILE A 382 -36.65 -10.24 -11.41
N LYS A 383 -37.86 -10.61 -11.89
CA LYS A 383 -39.10 -9.94 -11.51
C LYS A 383 -39.79 -10.67 -10.35
N PRO A 384 -40.40 -9.95 -9.42
CA PRO A 384 -41.21 -10.59 -8.38
C PRO A 384 -42.38 -11.34 -8.97
N ALA A 385 -42.87 -12.37 -8.28
CA ALA A 385 -44.14 -13.01 -8.61
C ALA A 385 -45.25 -11.94 -8.61
N ALA A 386 -46.20 -12.10 -9.52
CA ALA A 386 -47.37 -11.23 -9.50
C ALA A 386 -48.08 -11.39 -8.14
N THR A 387 -48.22 -10.30 -7.40
CA THR A 387 -49.06 -10.30 -6.21
C THR A 387 -50.47 -10.74 -6.64
N LYS A 388 -50.90 -11.91 -6.19
CA LYS A 388 -52.34 -12.24 -6.30
C LYS A 388 -53.05 -11.13 -5.53
N SER A 389 -53.75 -10.25 -6.23
CA SER A 389 -54.68 -9.34 -5.60
C SER A 389 -55.57 -10.19 -4.70
N LYS A 390 -55.51 -9.96 -3.40
CA LYS A 390 -56.54 -10.47 -2.50
C LYS A 390 -57.82 -9.79 -2.96
N SER A 391 -58.63 -10.55 -3.71
CA SER A 391 -60.04 -10.24 -3.96
C SER A 391 -60.81 -10.31 -2.67
#